data_9ff8d3d5c6fd7489b224498ab09dbd31
#
_entry.id   9ff8d3d5c6fd7489b224498ab09dbd31
#
_cell.length_a   1.000
_cell.length_b   1.000
_cell.length_c   1.000
_cell.angle_alpha   90.00
_cell.angle_beta   90.00
_cell.angle_gamma   90.00
#
_symmetry.space_group_name_H-M   'P 1'
#
loop_
_entity.id
_entity.type
_entity.pdbx_description
1 polymer ?
#
loop_
_entity_poly.entity_id
_entity_poly.type
_entity_poly.pdbx_seq_one_letter_code
_entity_poly.pdbx_strand_id
1 'polypeptide(L)'
;MIQSESIVSAYAPPFKLVAKYFIAAIVSFVLLNFLLLLNYSEIVGHHFNPKILSINHVATLGWITMIIFGAMFQLVPVVLETKLFSEKLAEIQFWIYLPGVIGLVYCFWVFDTGINMTFSAVLLNLAMFIFSFNIIITMKSVEKWDVTAWCLAAAIFYLIVTAIAGL
;
A
#
# COMPACT_ATOMS: atom_id res chain seq x y z
N MET A 1 7.89 11.77 -39.22
CA MET A 1 7.88 10.59 -38.35
C MET A 1 7.05 10.94 -37.13
N ILE A 2 5.80 10.51 -37.07
CA ILE A 2 4.96 10.63 -35.88
C ILE A 2 5.50 9.53 -34.92
N GLN A 3 6.26 9.90 -33.89
CA GLN A 3 6.52 8.98 -32.78
C GLN A 3 5.17 8.67 -32.16
N SER A 4 4.70 7.44 -32.37
CA SER A 4 3.62 6.89 -31.56
C SER A 4 4.17 6.77 -30.13
N GLU A 5 3.94 7.80 -29.30
CA GLU A 5 4.09 7.63 -27.87
C GLU A 5 3.24 6.42 -27.50
N SER A 6 3.86 5.41 -26.90
CA SER A 6 3.08 4.24 -26.47
C SER A 6 2.04 4.72 -25.47
N ILE A 7 0.81 4.19 -25.54
CA ILE A 7 -0.30 4.50 -24.60
C ILE A 7 0.18 4.43 -23.16
N VAL A 8 1.10 3.51 -22.86
CA VAL A 8 1.74 3.36 -21.55
C VAL A 8 2.48 4.61 -21.10
N SER A 9 3.19 5.33 -22.00
CA SER A 9 3.94 6.54 -21.62
C SER A 9 3.06 7.77 -21.45
N ALA A 10 1.88 7.80 -22.07
CA ALA A 10 0.98 8.95 -22.03
C ALA A 10 0.24 9.10 -20.68
N TYR A 11 -0.08 7.98 -20.03
CA TYR A 11 -0.90 7.96 -18.81
C TYR A 11 -0.12 7.54 -17.56
N ALA A 12 1.04 6.87 -17.70
CA ALA A 12 1.83 6.40 -16.57
C ALA A 12 2.38 7.58 -15.75
N PRO A 13 2.27 7.55 -14.42
CA PRO A 13 2.89 8.54 -13.55
C PRO A 13 4.43 8.42 -13.62
N PRO A 14 5.18 9.43 -13.14
CA PRO A 14 6.64 9.39 -13.12
C PRO A 14 7.17 8.15 -12.39
N PHE A 15 8.12 7.45 -13.01
CA PHE A 15 8.71 6.23 -12.44
C PHE A 15 9.23 6.43 -11.01
N LYS A 16 9.78 7.60 -10.69
CA LYS A 16 10.27 7.93 -9.33
C LYS A 16 9.20 7.80 -8.24
N LEU A 17 7.95 8.08 -8.58
CA LEU A 17 6.82 7.95 -7.64
C LEU A 17 6.58 6.48 -7.31
N VAL A 18 6.47 5.65 -8.33
CA VAL A 18 6.16 4.21 -8.19
C VAL A 18 7.34 3.43 -7.61
N ALA A 19 8.56 3.78 -8.01
CA ALA A 19 9.78 3.12 -7.56
C ALA A 19 9.96 3.14 -6.03
N LYS A 20 9.53 4.20 -5.33
CA LYS A 20 9.60 4.27 -3.86
C LYS A 20 8.84 3.14 -3.19
N TYR A 21 7.64 2.87 -3.67
CA TYR A 21 6.79 1.79 -3.14
C TYR A 21 7.44 0.43 -3.36
N PHE A 22 7.97 0.17 -4.56
CA PHE A 22 8.66 -1.09 -4.85
C PHE A 22 9.96 -1.23 -4.03
N ILE A 23 10.75 -0.17 -3.88
CA ILE A 23 11.95 -0.19 -3.05
C ILE A 23 11.60 -0.50 -1.60
N ALA A 24 10.59 0.19 -1.03
CA ALA A 24 10.14 -0.07 0.33
C ALA A 24 9.61 -1.50 0.49
N ALA A 25 8.89 -2.02 -0.50
CA ALA A 25 8.41 -3.39 -0.52
C ALA A 25 9.56 -4.42 -0.55
N ILE A 26 10.57 -4.21 -1.39
CA ILE A 26 11.75 -5.10 -1.47
C ILE A 26 12.51 -5.09 -0.14
N VAL A 27 12.73 -3.91 0.45
CA VAL A 27 13.38 -3.78 1.76
C VAL A 27 12.58 -4.53 2.83
N SER A 28 11.25 -4.38 2.83
CA SER A 28 10.36 -5.08 3.76
C SER A 28 10.39 -6.59 3.55
N PHE A 29 10.48 -7.05 2.30
CA PHE A 29 10.62 -8.48 1.98
C PHE A 29 11.94 -9.07 2.49
N VAL A 30 13.04 -8.35 2.32
CA VAL A 30 14.35 -8.77 2.85
C VAL A 30 14.30 -8.81 4.38
N LEU A 31 13.74 -7.77 5.02
CA LEU A 31 13.54 -7.71 6.46
C LEU A 31 12.68 -8.87 6.96
N LEU A 32 11.56 -9.17 6.28
CA LEU A 32 10.66 -10.29 6.59
C LEU A 32 11.44 -11.61 6.65
N ASN A 33 12.22 -11.92 5.60
CA ASN A 33 12.98 -13.16 5.56
C ASN A 33 14.04 -13.24 6.68
N PHE A 34 14.68 -12.12 6.98
CA PHE A 34 15.65 -12.03 8.08
C PHE A 34 14.97 -12.26 9.45
N LEU A 35 13.81 -11.65 9.68
CA LEU A 35 13.05 -11.84 10.92
C LEU A 35 12.55 -13.27 11.08
N LEU A 36 12.10 -13.92 9.99
CA LEU A 36 11.70 -15.32 9.99
C LEU A 36 12.85 -16.25 10.35
N LEU A 37 14.05 -16.02 9.80
CA LEU A 37 15.24 -16.81 10.11
C LEU A 37 15.66 -16.67 11.57
N LEU A 38 15.64 -15.46 12.13
CA LEU A 38 16.06 -15.20 13.50
C LEU A 38 15.04 -15.68 14.56
N ASN A 39 13.77 -15.77 14.20
CA ASN A 39 12.68 -16.08 15.13
C ASN A 39 11.90 -17.34 14.73
N TYR A 40 12.54 -18.28 14.01
CA TYR A 40 11.86 -19.48 13.52
C TYR A 40 11.23 -20.32 14.66
N SER A 41 11.84 -20.35 15.85
CA SER A 41 11.31 -21.05 17.02
C SER A 41 9.99 -20.44 17.55
N GLU A 42 9.77 -19.15 17.33
CA GLU A 42 8.53 -18.47 17.74
C GLU A 42 7.36 -18.82 16.81
N ILE A 43 7.64 -19.22 15.56
CA ILE A 43 6.62 -19.57 14.55
C ILE A 43 5.80 -20.78 14.98
N VAL A 44 6.40 -21.71 15.73
CA VAL A 44 5.73 -22.92 16.25
C VAL A 44 4.86 -22.58 17.48
N GLY A 45 4.99 -21.37 18.01
CA GLY A 45 4.26 -20.89 19.19
C GLY A 45 2.82 -20.45 18.88
N HIS A 46 2.24 -19.72 19.83
CA HIS A 46 0.88 -19.24 19.70
C HIS A 46 0.79 -18.12 18.67
N HIS A 47 -0.23 -18.14 17.80
CA HIS A 47 -0.42 -17.17 16.71
C HIS A 47 -0.60 -15.71 17.17
N PHE A 48 -0.99 -15.46 18.43
CA PHE A 48 -1.01 -14.14 19.05
C PHE A 48 0.31 -13.73 19.72
N ASN A 49 1.41 -14.48 19.48
CA ASN A 49 2.72 -14.02 19.92
C ASN A 49 3.05 -12.65 19.30
N PRO A 50 3.44 -11.64 20.09
CA PRO A 50 3.73 -10.29 19.62
C PRO A 50 4.73 -10.23 18.46
N LYS A 51 5.78 -11.05 18.48
CA LYS A 51 6.75 -11.14 17.39
C LYS A 51 6.13 -11.67 16.10
N ILE A 52 5.25 -12.69 16.20
CA ILE A 52 4.53 -13.23 15.04
C ILE A 52 3.59 -12.18 14.45
N LEU A 53 2.86 -11.43 15.29
CA LEU A 53 2.02 -10.34 14.84
C LEU A 53 2.85 -9.26 14.13
N SER A 54 4.01 -8.89 14.67
CA SER A 54 4.93 -7.94 14.05
C SER A 54 5.40 -8.44 12.67
N ILE A 55 5.86 -9.70 12.58
CA ILE A 55 6.32 -10.32 11.32
C ILE A 55 5.19 -10.36 10.28
N ASN A 56 3.95 -10.71 10.68
CA ASN A 56 2.80 -10.68 9.80
C ASN A 56 2.53 -9.28 9.25
N HIS A 57 2.69 -8.22 10.06
CA HIS A 57 2.50 -6.85 9.59
C HIS A 57 3.63 -6.38 8.66
N VAL A 58 4.85 -6.84 8.85
CA VAL A 58 5.92 -6.64 7.84
C VAL A 58 5.55 -7.28 6.51
N ALA A 59 5.02 -8.52 6.54
CA ALA A 59 4.62 -9.23 5.32
C ALA A 59 3.43 -8.55 4.63
N THR A 60 2.37 -8.25 5.37
CA THR A 60 1.11 -7.74 4.80
C THR A 60 1.19 -6.26 4.46
N LEU A 61 1.62 -5.41 5.38
CA LEU A 61 1.65 -3.96 5.19
C LEU A 61 2.95 -3.49 4.55
N GLY A 62 4.10 -3.98 5.02
CA GLY A 62 5.40 -3.55 4.53
C GLY A 62 5.71 -4.06 3.12
N TRP A 63 5.42 -5.33 2.83
CA TRP A 63 5.74 -5.95 1.54
C TRP A 63 4.54 -5.93 0.59
N ILE A 64 3.47 -6.70 0.87
CA ILE A 64 2.39 -6.93 -0.09
C ILE A 64 1.63 -5.64 -0.39
N THR A 65 1.22 -4.88 0.62
CA THR A 65 0.44 -3.64 0.41
C THR A 65 1.26 -2.56 -0.30
N MET A 66 2.56 -2.45 -0.01
CA MET A 66 3.44 -1.51 -0.74
C MET A 66 3.56 -1.87 -2.22
N ILE A 67 3.67 -3.17 -2.58
CA ILE A 67 3.65 -3.60 -3.98
C ILE A 67 2.32 -3.23 -4.63
N ILE A 68 1.20 -3.52 -3.95
CA ILE A 68 -0.15 -3.21 -4.46
C ILE A 68 -0.29 -1.71 -4.71
N PHE A 69 0.09 -0.85 -3.78
CA PHE A 69 0.00 0.61 -3.99
C PHE A 69 0.85 1.08 -5.16
N GLY A 70 2.10 0.62 -5.25
CA GLY A 70 2.97 0.96 -6.38
C GLY A 70 2.42 0.49 -7.71
N ALA A 71 1.95 -0.76 -7.77
CA ALA A 71 1.33 -1.33 -8.96
C ALA A 71 0.03 -0.60 -9.35
N MET A 72 -0.84 -0.31 -8.40
CA MET A 72 -2.11 0.39 -8.65
C MET A 72 -1.89 1.81 -9.18
N PHE A 73 -0.94 2.57 -8.61
CA PHE A 73 -0.60 3.89 -9.12
C PHE A 73 -0.09 3.86 -10.56
N GLN A 74 0.59 2.79 -10.96
CA GLN A 74 1.10 2.64 -12.32
C GLN A 74 0.04 2.06 -13.27
N LEU A 75 -0.66 1.01 -12.86
CA LEU A 75 -1.55 0.25 -13.74
C LEU A 75 -2.90 0.93 -13.96
N VAL A 76 -3.50 1.50 -12.91
CA VAL A 76 -4.84 2.10 -12.99
C VAL A 76 -4.90 3.20 -14.06
N PRO A 77 -3.98 4.18 -14.09
CA PRO A 77 -3.98 5.21 -15.12
C PRO A 77 -3.82 4.65 -16.53
N VAL A 78 -2.97 3.64 -16.70
CA VAL A 78 -2.69 3.04 -18.02
C VAL A 78 -3.86 2.20 -18.51
N VAL A 79 -4.42 1.34 -17.65
CA VAL A 79 -5.52 0.43 -18.03
C VAL A 79 -6.81 1.19 -18.28
N LEU A 80 -7.07 2.25 -17.53
CA LEU A 80 -8.26 3.09 -17.68
C LEU A 80 -8.05 4.27 -18.64
N GLU A 81 -6.88 4.36 -19.29
CA GLU A 81 -6.53 5.42 -20.24
C GLU A 81 -6.79 6.84 -19.68
N THR A 82 -6.49 7.04 -18.40
CA THR A 82 -6.74 8.31 -17.70
C THR A 82 -5.53 8.71 -16.86
N LYS A 83 -5.26 10.00 -16.70
CA LYS A 83 -4.16 10.46 -15.83
C LYS A 83 -4.52 10.31 -14.36
N LEU A 84 -3.52 9.94 -13.55
CA LEU A 84 -3.67 9.92 -12.10
C LEU A 84 -4.13 11.29 -11.60
N PHE A 85 -5.16 11.33 -10.76
CA PHE A 85 -5.73 12.57 -10.23
C PHE A 85 -4.66 13.47 -9.58
N SER A 86 -3.81 12.89 -8.73
CA SER A 86 -2.76 13.66 -8.09
C SER A 86 -1.53 12.82 -7.73
N GLU A 87 -0.41 13.10 -8.39
CA GLU A 87 0.89 12.53 -8.05
C GLU A 87 1.37 13.01 -6.67
N LYS A 88 1.03 14.26 -6.29
CA LYS A 88 1.37 14.81 -4.97
C LYS A 88 0.67 14.07 -3.84
N LEU A 89 -0.61 13.69 -4.02
CA LEU A 89 -1.32 12.88 -3.03
C LEU A 89 -0.70 11.50 -2.89
N ALA A 90 -0.27 10.88 -3.98
CA ALA A 90 0.44 9.61 -3.92
C ALA A 90 1.79 9.74 -3.19
N GLU A 91 2.51 10.85 -3.39
CA GLU A 91 3.73 11.16 -2.64
C GLU A 91 3.47 11.33 -1.14
N ILE A 92 2.47 12.13 -0.77
CA ILE A 92 2.07 12.36 0.63
C ILE A 92 1.63 11.06 1.27
N GLN A 93 0.84 10.24 0.57
CA GLN A 93 0.37 8.95 1.04
C GLN A 93 1.55 8.02 1.39
N PHE A 94 2.59 7.96 0.55
CA PHE A 94 3.79 7.18 0.83
C PHE A 94 4.46 7.60 2.14
N TRP A 95 4.66 8.92 2.31
CA TRP A 95 5.35 9.48 3.48
C TRP A 95 4.53 9.41 4.78
N ILE A 96 3.22 9.24 4.71
CA ILE A 96 2.36 8.95 5.87
C ILE A 96 2.33 7.44 6.14
N TYR A 97 2.23 6.62 5.09
CA TYR A 97 2.11 5.17 5.22
C TYR A 97 3.35 4.52 5.80
N LEU A 98 4.54 4.89 5.29
CA LEU A 98 5.79 4.26 5.69
C LEU A 98 6.08 4.38 7.20
N PRO A 99 5.99 5.58 7.84
CA PRO A 99 6.13 5.68 9.30
C PRO A 99 5.04 4.93 10.06
N GLY A 100 3.81 4.89 9.53
CA GLY A 100 2.72 4.11 10.12
C GLY A 100 3.03 2.62 10.18
N VAL A 101 3.58 2.04 9.09
CA VAL A 101 4.02 0.63 9.07
C VAL A 101 5.15 0.40 10.06
N ILE A 102 6.19 1.24 10.04
CA ILE A 102 7.36 1.09 10.93
C ILE A 102 6.91 1.17 12.38
N GLY A 103 6.07 2.16 12.72
CA GLY A 103 5.57 2.35 14.08
C GLY A 103 4.71 1.18 14.54
N LEU A 104 3.78 0.69 13.71
CA LEU A 104 2.92 -0.43 14.06
C LEU A 104 3.71 -1.74 14.26
N VAL A 105 4.64 -2.03 13.35
CA VAL A 105 5.55 -3.20 13.45
C VAL A 105 6.37 -3.14 14.73
N TYR A 106 6.92 -1.97 15.06
CA TYR A 106 7.67 -1.76 16.30
C TYR A 106 6.79 -1.94 17.53
N CYS A 107 5.58 -1.35 17.57
CA CYS A 107 4.66 -1.49 18.69
C CYS A 107 4.28 -2.96 18.96
N PHE A 108 4.01 -3.75 17.91
CA PHE A 108 3.80 -5.18 18.08
C PHE A 108 5.06 -5.89 18.58
N TRP A 109 6.24 -5.53 18.07
CA TRP A 109 7.49 -6.18 18.48
C TRP A 109 7.80 -6.04 19.98
N VAL A 110 7.58 -4.83 20.53
CA VAL A 110 7.79 -4.54 21.97
C VAL A 110 6.52 -4.72 22.81
N PHE A 111 5.40 -5.07 22.16
CA PHE A 111 4.07 -5.19 22.74
C PHE A 111 3.58 -3.91 23.45
N ASP A 112 3.85 -2.77 22.84
CA ASP A 112 3.31 -1.47 23.26
C ASP A 112 1.94 -1.25 22.65
N THR A 113 0.88 -1.57 23.42
CA THR A 113 -0.53 -1.40 23.01
C THR A 113 -1.10 -0.02 23.36
N GLY A 114 -0.25 0.93 23.68
CA GLY A 114 -0.62 2.27 24.09
C GLY A 114 -0.87 3.26 22.95
N ILE A 115 -0.63 4.53 23.27
CA ILE A 115 -0.89 5.67 22.37
C ILE A 115 -0.04 5.58 21.07
N ASN A 116 1.17 5.01 21.13
CA ASN A 116 2.05 4.87 19.97
C ASN A 116 1.46 3.93 18.92
N MET A 117 0.87 2.81 19.36
CA MET A 117 0.19 1.87 18.47
C MET A 117 -1.03 2.52 17.82
N THR A 118 -1.85 3.21 18.62
CA THR A 118 -3.02 3.96 18.12
C THR A 118 -2.61 5.00 17.09
N PHE A 119 -1.56 5.78 17.38
CA PHE A 119 -1.06 6.79 16.44
C PHE A 119 -0.60 6.16 15.12
N SER A 120 0.13 5.04 15.19
CA SER A 120 0.59 4.31 14.00
C SER A 120 -0.59 3.75 13.17
N ALA A 121 -1.62 3.21 13.83
CA ALA A 121 -2.83 2.73 13.18
C ALA A 121 -3.59 3.88 12.49
N VAL A 122 -3.71 5.04 13.12
CA VAL A 122 -4.33 6.23 12.53
C VAL A 122 -3.57 6.70 11.29
N LEU A 123 -2.23 6.74 11.33
CA LEU A 123 -1.42 7.09 10.16
C LEU A 123 -1.67 6.12 9.00
N LEU A 124 -1.71 4.81 9.26
CA LEU A 124 -1.99 3.80 8.24
C LEU A 124 -3.37 3.99 7.62
N ASN A 125 -4.39 4.16 8.44
CA ASN A 125 -5.76 4.39 7.97
C ASN A 125 -5.86 5.67 7.15
N LEU A 126 -5.26 6.77 7.60
CA LEU A 126 -5.21 8.02 6.86
C LEU A 126 -4.57 7.82 5.48
N ALA A 127 -3.45 7.11 5.41
CA ALA A 127 -2.78 6.81 4.15
C ALA A 127 -3.64 5.94 3.22
N MET A 128 -4.37 4.95 3.75
CA MET A 128 -5.30 4.12 2.98
C MET A 128 -6.48 4.93 2.44
N PHE A 129 -7.01 5.87 3.21
CA PHE A 129 -8.07 6.77 2.74
C PHE A 129 -7.56 7.75 1.66
N ILE A 130 -6.34 8.30 1.80
CA ILE A 130 -5.71 9.15 0.78
C ILE A 130 -5.52 8.37 -0.52
N PHE A 131 -5.03 7.12 -0.44
CA PHE A 131 -4.89 6.24 -1.59
C PHE A 131 -6.24 6.00 -2.27
N SER A 132 -7.23 5.55 -1.50
CA SER A 132 -8.58 5.26 -2.01
C SER A 132 -9.21 6.48 -2.67
N PHE A 133 -9.10 7.65 -2.04
CA PHE A 133 -9.59 8.92 -2.59
C PHE A 133 -8.93 9.24 -3.93
N ASN A 134 -7.59 9.13 -4.01
CA ASN A 134 -6.85 9.42 -5.24
C ASN A 134 -7.29 8.51 -6.39
N ILE A 135 -7.42 7.20 -6.13
CA ILE A 135 -7.87 6.23 -7.14
C ILE A 135 -9.35 6.45 -7.53
N ILE A 136 -10.25 6.69 -6.57
CA ILE A 136 -11.67 6.95 -6.86
C ILE A 136 -11.84 8.16 -7.77
N ILE A 137 -11.12 9.26 -7.49
CA ILE A 137 -11.20 10.46 -8.33
C ILE A 137 -10.59 10.21 -9.72
N THR A 138 -9.49 9.44 -9.79
CA THR A 138 -8.93 9.00 -11.08
C THR A 138 -9.97 8.22 -11.88
N MET A 139 -10.67 7.28 -11.26
CA MET A 139 -11.70 6.47 -11.92
C MET A 139 -12.92 7.27 -12.37
N LYS A 140 -13.27 8.38 -11.70
CA LYS A 140 -14.38 9.25 -12.14
C LYS A 140 -14.13 9.92 -13.50
N SER A 141 -12.88 10.00 -13.94
CA SER A 141 -12.50 10.59 -15.24
C SER A 141 -12.61 9.59 -16.39
N VAL A 142 -13.00 8.34 -16.14
CA VAL A 142 -13.14 7.28 -17.14
C VAL A 142 -14.45 7.45 -17.90
N GLU A 143 -14.38 7.54 -19.23
CA GLU A 143 -15.56 7.75 -20.07
C GLU A 143 -16.47 6.50 -20.15
N LYS A 144 -15.86 5.31 -20.18
CA LYS A 144 -16.59 4.03 -20.27
C LYS A 144 -16.12 3.06 -19.21
N TRP A 145 -17.05 2.62 -18.39
CA TRP A 145 -16.80 1.61 -17.37
C TRP A 145 -16.89 0.21 -17.96
N ASP A 146 -15.76 -0.43 -18.09
CA ASP A 146 -15.65 -1.84 -18.46
C ASP A 146 -15.58 -2.75 -17.21
N VAL A 147 -15.46 -4.06 -17.42
CA VAL A 147 -15.33 -5.04 -16.33
C VAL A 147 -14.13 -4.73 -15.44
N THR A 148 -13.04 -4.23 -16.01
CA THR A 148 -11.81 -3.90 -15.26
C THR A 148 -12.06 -2.75 -14.30
N ALA A 149 -12.74 -1.68 -14.76
CA ALA A 149 -13.10 -0.54 -13.91
C ALA A 149 -14.01 -0.98 -12.74
N TRP A 150 -14.98 -1.85 -12.98
CA TRP A 150 -15.85 -2.39 -11.92
C TRP A 150 -15.08 -3.24 -10.90
N CYS A 151 -14.15 -4.11 -11.36
CA CYS A 151 -13.31 -4.90 -10.47
C CYS A 151 -12.40 -4.00 -9.59
N LEU A 152 -11.82 -2.95 -10.18
CA LEU A 152 -11.02 -1.97 -9.44
C LEU A 152 -11.86 -1.21 -8.41
N ALA A 153 -13.08 -0.79 -8.76
CA ALA A 153 -14.00 -0.13 -7.83
C ALA A 153 -14.33 -1.04 -6.64
N ALA A 154 -14.62 -2.32 -6.91
CA ALA A 154 -14.87 -3.30 -5.86
C ALA A 154 -13.64 -3.49 -4.96
N ALA A 155 -12.44 -3.58 -5.52
CA ALA A 155 -11.19 -3.70 -4.76
C ALA A 155 -10.97 -2.49 -3.82
N ILE A 156 -11.20 -1.27 -4.31
CA ILE A 156 -11.11 -0.06 -3.48
C ILE A 156 -12.20 -0.03 -2.40
N PHE A 157 -13.42 -0.45 -2.72
CA PHE A 157 -14.47 -0.57 -1.72
C PHE A 157 -14.09 -1.52 -0.58
N TYR A 158 -13.58 -2.73 -0.89
CA TYR A 158 -13.13 -3.67 0.13
C TYR A 158 -11.90 -3.18 0.90
N LEU A 159 -10.99 -2.42 0.26
CA LEU A 159 -9.87 -1.79 0.96
C LEU A 159 -10.36 -0.81 2.03
N ILE A 160 -11.37 0.02 1.70
CA ILE A 160 -11.97 0.96 2.67
C ILE A 160 -12.66 0.21 3.82
N VAL A 161 -13.42 -0.85 3.50
CA VAL A 161 -14.06 -1.68 4.53
C VAL A 161 -13.01 -2.30 5.46
N THR A 162 -11.92 -2.83 4.90
CA THR A 162 -10.83 -3.43 5.68
C THR A 162 -10.12 -2.37 6.55
N ALA A 163 -9.91 -1.17 6.02
CA ALA A 163 -9.30 -0.07 6.77
C ALA A 163 -10.16 0.32 7.98
N ILE A 164 -11.48 0.41 7.80
CA ILE A 164 -12.43 0.71 8.90
C ILE A 164 -12.48 -0.43 9.93
N ALA A 165 -12.44 -1.68 9.48
CA ALA A 165 -12.48 -2.85 10.37
C ALA A 165 -11.19 -3.06 11.15
N GLY A 166 -10.07 -2.48 10.71
CA GLY A 166 -8.75 -2.58 11.36
C GLY A 166 -8.47 -1.48 12.39
N LEU A 167 -9.40 -0.54 12.60
CA LEU A 167 -9.35 0.50 13.64
C LEU A 167 -9.90 -0.05 14.96
#